data_474cba3684d09a3f945844c12ecc045d
#
_entry.id   474cba3684d09a3f945844c12ecc045d
#
_cell.length_a   1.000
_cell.length_b   1.000
_cell.length_c   1.000
_cell.angle_alpha   90.00
_cell.angle_beta   90.00
_cell.angle_gamma   90.00
#
_symmetry.space_group_name_H-M   'P 1'
#
loop_
_entity.id
_entity.type
_entity.pdbx_description
1 polymer ?
#
loop_
_entity_poly.entity_id
_entity_poly.type
_entity_poly.pdbx_seq_one_letter_code
_entity_poly.pdbx_strand_id
1 'polypeptide(L)'
;MDKSELHKLQAFVRHAFGNEDMRVGLDPKNTDAAGVQLGERTIASITVDDEDGDRSFALELKIPVGRETLQEYLQALFENKNLKIMARGKKTDSVELNNGPDFLGVISADDARGSSFTLQMAILDIDLDDF
;
A
#
# COMPACT_ATOMS: atom_id res chain seq x y z
N MET A 1 -14.52 -8.36 6.44
CA MET A 1 -14.76 -7.01 5.88
C MET A 1 -16.11 -6.99 5.18
N ASP A 2 -16.94 -6.01 5.50
CA ASP A 2 -18.22 -5.86 4.83
C ASP A 2 -18.09 -4.97 3.59
N LYS A 3 -19.18 -4.83 2.84
CA LYS A 3 -19.20 -4.05 1.59
C LYS A 3 -18.87 -2.57 1.83
N SER A 4 -19.32 -2.02 2.93
CA SER A 4 -19.07 -0.62 3.28
C SER A 4 -17.57 -0.39 3.51
N GLU A 5 -16.93 -1.28 4.25
CA GLU A 5 -15.49 -1.20 4.48
C GLU A 5 -14.70 -1.34 3.19
N LEU A 6 -15.07 -2.31 2.34
CA LEU A 6 -14.40 -2.50 1.05
C LEU A 6 -14.51 -1.27 0.17
N HIS A 7 -15.69 -0.64 0.17
CA HIS A 7 -15.93 0.57 -0.62
C HIS A 7 -15.06 1.73 -0.12
N LYS A 8 -15.00 1.90 1.20
CA LYS A 8 -14.17 2.96 1.81
C LYS A 8 -12.69 2.72 1.60
N LEU A 9 -12.23 1.47 1.72
CA LEU A 9 -10.84 1.11 1.45
C LEU A 9 -10.48 1.40 0.00
N GLN A 10 -11.38 1.10 -0.94
CA GLN A 10 -11.14 1.41 -2.35
C GLN A 10 -10.99 2.92 -2.57
N ALA A 11 -11.88 3.71 -2.01
CA ALA A 11 -11.79 5.17 -2.12
C ALA A 11 -10.49 5.68 -1.49
N PHE A 12 -10.12 5.12 -0.34
CA PHE A 12 -8.89 5.50 0.36
C PHE A 12 -7.64 5.22 -0.49
N VAL A 13 -7.51 4.01 -1.04
CA VAL A 13 -6.30 3.66 -1.81
C VAL A 13 -6.23 4.45 -3.12
N ARG A 14 -7.36 4.73 -3.75
CA ARG A 14 -7.40 5.59 -4.94
C ARG A 14 -6.85 6.97 -4.63
N HIS A 15 -7.26 7.53 -3.50
CA HIS A 15 -6.77 8.83 -3.06
C HIS A 15 -5.29 8.78 -2.67
N ALA A 16 -4.91 7.79 -1.86
CA ALA A 16 -3.54 7.68 -1.34
C ALA A 16 -2.51 7.54 -2.45
N PHE A 17 -2.78 6.68 -3.44
CA PHE A 17 -1.85 6.43 -4.54
C PHE A 17 -2.11 7.30 -5.78
N GLY A 18 -3.18 8.08 -5.76
CA GLY A 18 -3.51 8.97 -6.87
C GLY A 18 -3.89 8.24 -8.15
N ASN A 19 -4.60 7.12 -8.02
CA ASN A 19 -5.02 6.32 -9.19
C ASN A 19 -6.45 5.83 -9.02
N GLU A 20 -7.35 6.34 -9.86
CA GLU A 20 -8.79 6.05 -9.81
C GLU A 20 -9.16 4.68 -10.35
N ASP A 21 -8.21 3.98 -11.00
CA ASP A 21 -8.47 2.66 -11.58
C ASP A 21 -8.25 1.52 -10.58
N MET A 22 -7.80 1.82 -9.38
CA MET A 22 -7.59 0.82 -8.33
C MET A 22 -8.92 0.30 -7.80
N ARG A 23 -9.00 -1.01 -7.57
CA ARG A 23 -10.18 -1.66 -7.01
C ARG A 23 -9.80 -2.51 -5.81
N VAL A 24 -10.69 -2.58 -4.83
CA VAL A 24 -10.50 -3.41 -3.64
C VAL A 24 -11.65 -4.41 -3.58
N GLY A 25 -11.31 -5.69 -3.57
CA GLY A 25 -12.30 -6.77 -3.52
C GLY A 25 -11.96 -7.79 -2.45
N LEU A 26 -12.99 -8.42 -1.91
CA LEU A 26 -12.85 -9.43 -0.87
C LEU A 26 -12.09 -10.65 -1.41
N ASP A 27 -11.16 -11.17 -0.60
CA ASP A 27 -10.48 -12.42 -0.90
C ASP A 27 -11.50 -13.57 -0.75
N PRO A 28 -11.72 -14.40 -1.79
CA PRO A 28 -12.68 -15.49 -1.69
C PRO A 28 -12.29 -16.56 -0.69
N LYS A 29 -11.04 -16.63 -0.29
CA LYS A 29 -10.53 -17.63 0.66
C LYS A 29 -10.42 -17.13 2.09
N ASN A 30 -10.49 -15.80 2.29
CA ASN A 30 -10.29 -15.22 3.62
C ASN A 30 -11.12 -13.94 3.74
N THR A 31 -12.17 -13.99 4.58
CA THR A 31 -13.08 -12.86 4.77
C THR A 31 -12.46 -11.68 5.52
N ASP A 32 -11.28 -11.86 6.12
CA ASP A 32 -10.54 -10.81 6.79
C ASP A 32 -9.43 -10.22 5.91
N ALA A 33 -9.44 -10.55 4.63
CA ALA A 33 -8.46 -10.05 3.66
C ALA A 33 -9.16 -9.57 2.39
N ALA A 34 -8.52 -8.61 1.74
CA ALA A 34 -8.97 -8.08 0.46
C ALA A 34 -7.78 -7.97 -0.49
N GLY A 35 -8.04 -8.10 -1.77
CA GLY A 35 -7.03 -7.86 -2.81
C GLY A 35 -7.18 -6.47 -3.38
N VAL A 36 -6.06 -5.82 -3.66
CA VAL A 36 -6.04 -4.55 -4.38
C VAL A 36 -5.68 -4.85 -5.82
N GLN A 37 -6.57 -4.50 -6.72
CA GLN A 37 -6.42 -4.79 -8.15
C GLN A 37 -6.18 -3.53 -8.94
N LEU A 38 -5.31 -3.64 -9.94
CA LEU A 38 -5.06 -2.58 -10.89
C LEU A 38 -5.03 -3.24 -12.28
N GLY A 39 -6.04 -2.93 -13.08
CA GLY A 39 -6.29 -3.69 -14.30
C GLY A 39 -6.75 -5.11 -13.95
N GLU A 40 -6.10 -6.11 -14.55
CA GLU A 40 -6.41 -7.53 -14.30
C GLU A 40 -5.48 -8.16 -13.26
N ARG A 41 -4.59 -7.36 -12.65
CA ARG A 41 -3.59 -7.85 -11.71
C ARG A 41 -3.97 -7.49 -10.29
N THR A 42 -3.78 -8.46 -9.38
CA THR A 42 -3.80 -8.18 -7.94
C THR A 42 -2.39 -7.75 -7.55
N ILE A 43 -2.23 -6.51 -7.15
CA ILE A 43 -0.92 -5.91 -6.85
C ILE A 43 -0.60 -5.87 -5.36
N ALA A 44 -1.61 -5.91 -4.50
CA ALA A 44 -1.41 -5.78 -3.06
C ALA A 44 -2.51 -6.52 -2.31
N SER A 45 -2.30 -6.70 -1.01
CA SER A 45 -3.29 -7.27 -0.10
C SER A 45 -3.55 -6.33 1.06
N ILE A 46 -4.77 -6.39 1.59
CA ILE A 46 -5.17 -5.65 2.79
C ILE A 46 -5.74 -6.67 3.77
N THR A 47 -5.22 -6.68 5.00
CA THR A 47 -5.71 -7.56 6.06
C THR A 47 -6.20 -6.75 7.24
N VAL A 48 -7.19 -7.29 7.96
CA VAL A 48 -7.70 -6.67 9.17
C VAL A 48 -6.71 -6.90 10.31
N ASP A 49 -6.47 -5.85 11.09
CA ASP A 49 -5.68 -5.91 12.32
C ASP A 49 -6.50 -5.24 13.43
N ASP A 50 -6.97 -6.04 14.39
CA ASP A 50 -7.79 -5.55 15.50
C ASP A 50 -7.27 -6.05 16.87
N GLU A 51 -5.97 -6.37 16.92
CA GLU A 51 -5.35 -6.94 18.13
C GLU A 51 -5.48 -6.06 19.38
N ASP A 52 -5.43 -4.75 19.19
CA ASP A 52 -5.47 -3.79 20.29
C ASP A 52 -6.87 -3.25 20.59
N GLY A 53 -7.89 -3.87 20.02
CA GLY A 53 -9.26 -3.42 20.19
C GLY A 53 -9.67 -2.30 19.24
N ASP A 54 -8.70 -1.66 18.59
CA ASP A 54 -8.95 -0.65 17.57
C ASP A 54 -8.79 -1.30 16.21
N ARG A 55 -9.84 -1.17 15.38
CA ARG A 55 -9.82 -1.76 14.04
C ARG A 55 -8.90 -0.97 13.12
N SER A 56 -7.96 -1.67 12.53
CA SER A 56 -7.08 -1.10 11.51
C SER A 56 -6.85 -2.13 10.41
N PHE A 57 -6.20 -1.68 9.34
CA PHE A 57 -5.92 -2.53 8.18
C PHE A 57 -4.46 -2.40 7.81
N ALA A 58 -3.86 -3.50 7.39
CA ALA A 58 -2.48 -3.52 6.93
C ALA A 58 -2.48 -3.79 5.42
N LEU A 59 -1.94 -2.84 4.65
CA LEU A 59 -1.74 -3.01 3.22
C LEU A 59 -0.30 -3.45 2.99
N GLU A 60 -0.12 -4.47 2.16
CA GLU A 60 1.19 -4.99 1.81
C GLU A 60 1.30 -5.13 0.29
N LEU A 61 2.33 -4.53 -0.28
CA LEU A 61 2.58 -4.54 -1.71
C LEU A 61 4.01 -5.01 -1.97
N LYS A 62 4.13 -6.09 -2.76
CA LYS A 62 5.43 -6.64 -3.15
C LYS A 62 5.99 -5.90 -4.36
N ILE A 63 7.27 -5.54 -4.30
CA ILE A 63 7.93 -4.75 -5.33
C ILE A 63 9.16 -5.53 -5.83
N PRO A 64 9.12 -6.10 -7.05
CA PRO A 64 10.15 -7.02 -7.53
C PRO A 64 11.31 -6.30 -8.22
N VAL A 65 11.77 -5.18 -7.66
CA VAL A 65 12.90 -4.41 -8.23
C VAL A 65 13.83 -3.95 -7.11
N GLY A 66 15.06 -3.60 -7.47
CA GLY A 66 16.04 -3.09 -6.53
C GLY A 66 15.85 -1.61 -6.21
N ARG A 67 16.69 -1.12 -5.30
CA ARG A 67 16.60 0.26 -4.78
C ARG A 67 16.70 1.31 -5.89
N GLU A 68 17.53 1.08 -6.89
CA GLU A 68 17.80 2.08 -7.93
C GLU A 68 16.61 2.39 -8.81
N THR A 69 15.73 1.40 -9.01
CA THR A 69 14.55 1.53 -9.88
C THR A 69 13.25 1.58 -9.10
N LEU A 70 13.32 1.59 -7.78
CA LEU A 70 12.16 1.49 -6.88
C LEU A 70 11.14 2.62 -7.12
N GLN A 71 11.60 3.86 -7.13
CA GLN A 71 10.70 5.00 -7.35
C GLN A 71 10.08 4.98 -8.73
N GLU A 72 10.87 4.71 -9.76
CA GLU A 72 10.38 4.64 -11.13
C GLU A 72 9.34 3.55 -11.31
N TYR A 73 9.57 2.39 -10.66
CA TYR A 73 8.63 1.27 -10.71
C TYR A 73 7.27 1.69 -10.14
N LEU A 74 7.28 2.33 -8.97
CA LEU A 74 6.04 2.75 -8.30
C LEU A 74 5.33 3.85 -9.09
N GLN A 75 6.07 4.81 -9.62
CA GLN A 75 5.48 5.87 -10.44
C GLN A 75 4.81 5.29 -11.70
N ALA A 76 5.44 4.30 -12.32
CA ALA A 76 4.88 3.65 -13.51
C ALA A 76 3.67 2.77 -13.15
N LEU A 77 3.77 2.00 -12.07
CA LEU A 77 2.69 1.10 -11.64
C LEU A 77 1.40 1.86 -11.36
N PHE A 78 1.49 2.97 -10.66
CA PHE A 78 0.32 3.77 -10.27
C PHE A 78 0.05 4.94 -11.22
N GLU A 79 0.86 5.10 -12.26
CA GLU A 79 0.76 6.22 -13.21
C GLU A 79 0.72 7.57 -12.48
N ASN A 80 1.59 7.72 -11.48
CA ASN A 80 1.62 8.91 -10.62
C ASN A 80 3.06 9.34 -10.36
N LYS A 81 3.47 10.43 -11.00
CA LYS A 81 4.83 10.98 -10.88
C LYS A 81 5.08 11.70 -9.56
N ASN A 82 4.03 11.91 -8.76
CA ASN A 82 4.16 12.53 -7.44
C ASN A 82 4.58 11.55 -6.35
N LEU A 83 4.61 10.24 -6.68
CA LEU A 83 5.12 9.24 -5.74
C LEU A 83 6.63 9.37 -5.66
N LYS A 84 7.14 9.59 -4.46
CA LYS A 84 8.57 9.79 -4.20
C LYS A 84 8.99 8.92 -3.03
N ILE A 85 10.22 8.42 -3.08
CA ILE A 85 10.80 7.70 -1.95
C ILE A 85 11.80 8.63 -1.24
N MET A 86 11.85 8.50 0.09
CA MET A 86 12.74 9.31 0.92
C MET A 86 13.52 8.43 1.86
N ALA A 87 14.78 8.76 2.06
CA ALA A 87 15.64 8.03 2.99
C ALA A 87 15.14 8.18 4.43
N ARG A 88 15.33 7.13 5.23
CA ARG A 88 14.95 7.10 6.64
C ARG A 88 16.20 7.28 7.51
N GLY A 89 16.71 8.50 7.58
CA GLY A 89 17.91 8.79 8.36
C GLY A 89 19.09 7.94 7.90
N LYS A 90 19.67 7.16 8.81
CA LYS A 90 20.83 6.31 8.51
C LYS A 90 20.48 4.90 8.07
N LYS A 91 19.18 4.56 7.94
CA LYS A 91 18.75 3.22 7.53
C LYS A 91 19.02 3.02 6.06
N THR A 92 19.64 1.89 5.72
CA THR A 92 19.98 1.56 4.33
C THR A 92 19.05 0.51 3.73
N ASP A 93 18.24 -0.16 4.56
CA ASP A 93 17.37 -1.26 4.16
C ASP A 93 15.90 -0.84 4.02
N SER A 94 15.59 0.42 4.28
CA SER A 94 14.21 0.90 4.17
C SER A 94 14.15 2.37 3.77
N VAL A 95 13.04 2.73 3.14
CA VAL A 95 12.74 4.11 2.73
C VAL A 95 11.27 4.40 3.01
N GLU A 96 10.90 5.68 2.98
CA GLU A 96 9.50 6.10 3.09
C GLU A 96 8.94 6.36 1.70
N LEU A 97 7.65 6.04 1.53
CA LEU A 97 6.91 6.39 0.32
C LEU A 97 5.97 7.54 0.62
N ASN A 98 6.01 8.56 -0.21
CA ASN A 98 5.13 9.73 -0.10
C ASN A 98 4.43 9.98 -1.44
N ASN A 99 3.22 10.54 -1.37
CA ASN A 99 2.51 11.07 -2.53
C ASN A 99 2.44 12.59 -2.33
N GLY A 100 3.35 13.32 -3.02
CA GLY A 100 3.51 14.74 -2.74
C GLY A 100 3.89 14.96 -1.28
N PRO A 101 3.13 15.77 -0.52
CA PRO A 101 3.42 16.02 0.90
C PRO A 101 2.92 14.92 1.83
N ASP A 102 2.15 13.94 1.33
CA ASP A 102 1.47 12.95 2.16
C ASP A 102 2.30 11.68 2.31
N PHE A 103 2.61 11.33 3.55
CA PHE A 103 3.28 10.06 3.87
C PHE A 103 2.31 8.90 3.67
N LEU A 104 2.74 7.84 2.97
CA LEU A 104 1.93 6.65 2.74
C LEU A 104 2.36 5.46 3.59
N GLY A 105 3.63 5.12 3.57
CA GLY A 105 4.10 3.94 4.28
C GLY A 105 5.60 3.76 4.17
N VAL A 106 6.07 2.60 4.63
CA VAL A 106 7.49 2.26 4.68
C VAL A 106 7.75 1.11 3.71
N ILE A 107 8.80 1.23 2.93
CA ILE A 107 9.26 0.22 2.00
C ILE A 107 10.56 -0.36 2.54
N SER A 108 10.57 -1.67 2.80
CA SER A 108 11.72 -2.36 3.36
C SER A 108 12.22 -3.45 2.41
N ALA A 109 13.53 -3.64 2.39
CA ALA A 109 14.14 -4.72 1.61
C ALA A 109 13.71 -6.08 2.17
N ASP A 110 13.42 -7.02 1.29
CA ASP A 110 13.01 -8.37 1.69
C ASP A 110 14.18 -9.21 2.17
N ASP A 111 15.39 -8.88 1.71
CA ASP A 111 16.61 -9.60 2.07
C ASP A 111 17.81 -8.65 2.04
N ALA A 112 18.98 -9.18 2.42
CA ALA A 112 20.21 -8.41 2.47
C ALA A 112 20.72 -7.95 1.09
N ARG A 113 20.23 -8.58 0.02
CA ARG A 113 20.63 -8.21 -1.34
C ARG A 113 19.95 -6.93 -1.84
N GLY A 114 18.77 -6.61 -1.27
CA GLY A 114 18.00 -5.48 -1.73
C GLY A 114 17.52 -5.63 -3.18
N SER A 115 17.22 -6.86 -3.60
CA SER A 115 16.74 -7.13 -4.96
C SER A 115 15.23 -7.04 -5.09
N SER A 116 14.52 -7.05 -3.97
CA SER A 116 13.08 -6.85 -3.91
C SER A 116 12.72 -6.15 -2.60
N PHE A 117 11.57 -5.49 -2.59
CA PHE A 117 11.10 -4.71 -1.45
C PHE A 117 9.63 -5.01 -1.18
N THR A 118 9.17 -4.62 0.01
CA THR A 118 7.76 -4.69 0.37
C THR A 118 7.34 -3.37 0.98
N LEU A 119 6.27 -2.78 0.44
CA LEU A 119 5.61 -1.63 1.04
C LEU A 119 4.64 -2.12 2.10
N GLN A 120 4.72 -1.54 3.30
CA GLN A 120 3.75 -1.75 4.37
C GLN A 120 3.11 -0.43 4.73
N MET A 121 1.79 -0.41 4.75
CA MET A 121 1.01 0.79 5.00
C MET A 121 -0.09 0.47 5.99
N ALA A 122 -0.16 1.23 7.08
CA ALA A 122 -1.22 1.10 8.07
C ALA A 122 -2.38 2.02 7.68
N ILE A 123 -3.59 1.49 7.70
CA ILE A 123 -4.81 2.25 7.43
C ILE A 123 -5.68 2.14 8.68
N LEU A 124 -5.89 3.26 9.35
CA LEU A 124 -6.72 3.29 10.56
C LEU A 124 -8.18 3.44 10.18
N ASP A 125 -9.06 2.89 11.01
CA ASP A 125 -10.51 2.98 10.79
C ASP A 125 -10.94 4.45 10.68
N ILE A 126 -10.35 5.33 11.50
CA ILE A 126 -10.63 6.77 11.47
C ILE A 126 -10.24 7.40 10.12
N ASP A 127 -9.22 6.87 9.44
CA ASP A 127 -8.81 7.39 8.13
C ASP A 127 -9.88 7.16 7.08
N LEU A 128 -10.76 6.18 7.29
CA LEU A 128 -11.81 5.83 6.35
C LEU A 128 -13.08 6.68 6.52
N ASP A 129 -13.17 7.46 7.60
CA ASP A 129 -14.36 8.26 7.88
C ASP A 129 -14.61 9.34 6.83
N ASP A 130 -13.57 9.76 6.11
CA ASP A 130 -13.66 10.80 5.07
C ASP A 130 -14.00 10.23 3.68
N PHE A 131 -14.24 8.92 3.57
CA PHE A 131 -14.45 8.26 2.27
C PHE A 131 -15.77 7.49 2.13
#